data_801b5c522bbdaaab5e66762465aa3876
#
_entry.id   801b5c522bbdaaab5e66762465aa3876
#
_cell.length_a   1.000
_cell.length_b   1.000
_cell.length_c   1.000
_cell.angle_alpha   90.00
_cell.angle_beta   90.00
_cell.angle_gamma   90.00
#
_symmetry.space_group_name_H-M   'P 1'
#
loop_
_entity.id
_entity.type
_entity.pdbx_description
1 polymer ?
#
loop_
_entity_poly.entity_id
_entity_poly.type
_entity_poly.pdbx_seq_one_letter_code
_entity_poly.pdbx_strand_id
1 'polypeptide(L)'
;MAGDFKHTERDLLVSKSKIQIKSLFKVFGNNPQGVMDLVNGGISKQELLENHGHVLGLRDINIDVPEKCIRVIMGLSGSGKSTLIRHINRLIEPTSGQVLVDEEDVLAMSDVELKNFRRSKASMVFQKFALLPHRTVMENVGYGLQIQKIPEAEAKTRSQHWIDRVGLTGFEDHYPAQLSGGMQQR
;
A
#
# COMPACT_ATOMS: atom_id res chain seq x y z
N MET A 1 13.99 13.49 28.90
CA MET A 1 15.21 13.12 28.14
C MET A 1 14.80 13.08 26.67
N ALA A 2 15.13 14.13 25.93
CA ALA A 2 14.88 14.19 24.48
C ALA A 2 16.04 13.46 23.78
N GLY A 3 15.78 12.32 23.19
CA GLY A 3 16.75 11.57 22.41
C GLY A 3 17.03 12.30 21.09
N ASP A 4 18.28 12.69 20.89
CA ASP A 4 18.81 13.31 19.67
C ASP A 4 18.67 12.34 18.49
N PHE A 5 17.63 12.48 17.67
CA PHE A 5 17.50 11.84 16.36
C PHE A 5 18.27 12.66 15.31
N LYS A 6 19.59 12.73 15.44
CA LYS A 6 20.46 13.18 14.35
C LYS A 6 20.80 11.99 13.44
N HIS A 7 19.85 11.58 12.60
CA HIS A 7 20.22 10.87 11.38
C HIS A 7 20.78 11.89 10.40
N THR A 8 22.10 11.91 10.24
CA THR A 8 22.76 12.77 9.26
C THR A 8 22.46 12.28 7.84
N GLU A 9 22.35 13.20 6.87
CA GLU A 9 22.15 12.87 5.43
C GLU A 9 23.17 11.86 4.90
N ARG A 10 24.35 11.73 5.53
CA ARG A 10 25.37 10.73 5.20
C ARG A 10 24.94 9.29 5.51
N ASP A 11 24.13 9.06 6.55
CA ASP A 11 23.65 7.71 6.90
C ASP A 11 22.56 7.23 5.92
N LEU A 12 21.88 8.14 5.22
CA LEU A 12 20.90 7.83 4.18
C LEU A 12 21.53 7.36 2.86
N LEU A 13 22.79 7.71 2.61
CA LEU A 13 23.52 7.36 1.38
C LEU A 13 24.07 5.93 1.37
N VAL A 14 24.05 5.21 2.49
CA VAL A 14 24.59 3.84 2.63
C VAL A 14 23.50 2.82 2.99
N SER A 15 22.26 3.27 3.27
CA SER A 15 21.18 2.34 3.61
C SER A 15 20.66 1.65 2.35
N LYS A 16 20.55 0.32 2.42
CA LYS A 16 19.93 -0.48 1.35
C LYS A 16 18.51 0.04 1.06
N SER A 17 18.23 0.25 -0.21
CA SER A 17 16.88 0.67 -0.62
C SER A 17 15.88 -0.46 -0.42
N LYS A 18 14.78 -0.18 0.27
CA LYS A 18 13.69 -1.12 0.49
C LYS A 18 12.69 -1.09 -0.64
N ILE A 19 12.34 0.14 -1.10
CA ILE A 19 11.40 0.34 -2.19
C ILE A 19 12.00 1.35 -3.16
N GLN A 20 12.03 1.01 -4.44
CA GLN A 20 12.40 1.94 -5.50
C GLN A 20 11.28 2.03 -6.53
N ILE A 21 10.86 3.23 -6.83
CA ILE A 21 9.92 3.53 -7.89
C ILE A 21 10.68 4.34 -8.94
N LYS A 22 10.67 3.88 -10.20
CA LYS A 22 11.43 4.49 -11.30
C LYS A 22 10.51 4.83 -12.45
N SER A 23 10.49 6.11 -12.81
CA SER A 23 9.72 6.67 -13.94
C SER A 23 8.31 6.11 -14.03
N LEU A 24 7.58 6.13 -12.89
CA LEU A 24 6.25 5.55 -12.81
C LEU A 24 5.21 6.49 -13.37
N PHE A 25 4.48 6.01 -14.37
CA PHE A 25 3.34 6.70 -14.96
C PHE A 25 2.05 5.90 -14.73
N LYS A 26 0.96 6.61 -14.49
CA LYS A 26 -0.39 6.03 -14.50
C LYS A 26 -1.34 6.94 -15.24
N VAL A 27 -1.86 6.43 -16.33
CA VAL A 27 -2.98 7.01 -17.08
C VAL A 27 -4.17 6.06 -16.96
N PHE A 28 -5.34 6.61 -16.67
CA PHE A 28 -6.61 5.90 -16.65
C PHE A 28 -7.39 6.25 -17.92
N GLY A 29 -8.03 5.26 -18.53
CA GLY A 29 -8.79 5.41 -19.77
C GLY A 29 -8.65 4.15 -20.62
N ASN A 30 -9.30 4.17 -21.79
CA ASN A 30 -9.17 3.10 -22.78
C ASN A 30 -7.84 3.23 -23.50
N ASN A 31 -7.07 2.12 -23.61
CA ASN A 31 -5.75 2.11 -24.25
C ASN A 31 -4.81 3.22 -23.75
N PRO A 32 -4.44 3.22 -22.46
CA PRO A 32 -3.61 4.27 -21.87
C PRO A 32 -2.21 4.37 -22.49
N GLN A 33 -1.71 3.29 -23.11
CA GLN A 33 -0.42 3.27 -23.83
C GLN A 33 -0.46 4.19 -25.08
N GLY A 34 -1.60 4.27 -25.75
CA GLY A 34 -1.74 5.06 -26.98
C GLY A 34 -1.61 6.58 -26.80
N VAL A 35 -1.65 7.06 -25.55
CA VAL A 35 -1.50 8.50 -25.24
C VAL A 35 -0.19 8.83 -24.53
N MET A 36 0.71 7.83 -24.33
CA MET A 36 1.95 8.05 -23.60
C MET A 36 2.90 9.05 -24.27
N ASP A 37 2.92 9.13 -25.61
CA ASP A 37 3.74 10.12 -26.32
C ASP A 37 3.28 11.55 -25.99
N LEU A 38 1.97 11.78 -25.90
CA LEU A 38 1.41 13.07 -25.49
C LEU A 38 1.77 13.38 -24.02
N VAL A 39 1.70 12.37 -23.15
CA VAL A 39 2.05 12.51 -21.73
C VAL A 39 3.54 12.86 -21.58
N ASN A 40 4.41 12.18 -22.30
CA ASN A 40 5.85 12.46 -22.34
C ASN A 40 6.16 13.83 -22.95
N GLY A 41 5.38 14.25 -23.96
CA GLY A 41 5.43 15.58 -24.57
C GLY A 41 4.92 16.71 -23.67
N GLY A 42 4.43 16.39 -22.45
CA GLY A 42 4.06 17.40 -21.46
C GLY A 42 2.61 17.89 -21.52
N ILE A 43 1.71 17.17 -22.22
CA ILE A 43 0.27 17.54 -22.26
C ILE A 43 -0.27 17.78 -20.85
N SER A 44 -1.13 18.77 -20.67
CA SER A 44 -1.77 19.06 -19.39
C SER A 44 -2.79 17.98 -19.01
N LYS A 45 -3.08 17.85 -17.70
CA LYS A 45 -4.12 16.92 -17.22
C LYS A 45 -5.49 17.24 -17.81
N GLN A 46 -5.77 18.53 -17.96
CA GLN A 46 -7.04 19.02 -18.48
C GLN A 46 -7.18 18.69 -19.96
N GLU A 47 -6.19 19.01 -20.79
CA GLU A 47 -6.20 18.69 -22.22
C GLU A 47 -6.27 17.18 -22.48
N LEU A 48 -5.56 16.37 -21.69
CA LEU A 48 -5.61 14.92 -21.81
C LEU A 48 -7.02 14.38 -21.52
N LEU A 49 -7.72 14.98 -20.55
CA LEU A 49 -9.09 14.61 -20.23
C LEU A 49 -10.08 15.08 -21.32
N GLU A 50 -10.02 16.36 -21.70
CA GLU A 50 -10.99 16.98 -22.59
C GLU A 50 -10.87 16.46 -24.03
N ASN A 51 -9.65 16.30 -24.54
CA ASN A 51 -9.40 15.96 -25.94
C ASN A 51 -9.24 14.44 -26.17
N HIS A 52 -8.85 13.68 -25.14
CA HIS A 52 -8.53 12.26 -25.29
C HIS A 52 -9.29 11.35 -24.33
N GLY A 53 -10.11 11.89 -23.40
CA GLY A 53 -10.90 11.11 -22.46
C GLY A 53 -10.06 10.31 -21.46
N HIS A 54 -8.81 10.72 -21.18
CA HIS A 54 -7.90 10.05 -20.29
C HIS A 54 -7.59 10.88 -19.05
N VAL A 55 -7.43 10.22 -17.89
CA VAL A 55 -7.07 10.86 -16.63
C VAL A 55 -5.62 10.55 -16.29
N LEU A 56 -4.77 11.56 -16.21
CA LEU A 56 -3.40 11.41 -15.75
C LEU A 56 -3.34 11.33 -14.20
N GLY A 57 -3.13 10.14 -13.70
CA GLY A 57 -3.02 9.86 -12.26
C GLY A 57 -1.64 10.14 -11.69
N LEU A 58 -0.59 9.65 -12.36
CA LEU A 58 0.82 9.82 -11.96
C LEU A 58 1.66 10.13 -13.20
N ARG A 59 2.63 11.03 -13.06
CA ARG A 59 3.58 11.40 -14.11
C ARG A 59 5.00 11.35 -13.57
N ASP A 60 5.84 10.49 -14.14
CA ASP A 60 7.28 10.37 -13.88
C ASP A 60 7.63 10.38 -12.38
N ILE A 61 7.01 9.50 -11.62
CA ILE A 61 7.27 9.41 -10.19
C ILE A 61 8.55 8.60 -9.97
N ASN A 62 9.49 9.22 -9.28
CA ASN A 62 10.76 8.63 -8.88
C ASN A 62 10.91 8.75 -7.36
N ILE A 63 10.98 7.62 -6.65
CA ILE A 63 11.05 7.56 -5.18
C ILE A 63 12.00 6.45 -4.77
N ASP A 64 12.84 6.75 -3.79
CA ASP A 64 13.65 5.78 -3.08
C ASP A 64 13.28 5.80 -1.60
N VAL A 65 12.97 4.63 -1.04
CA VAL A 65 12.62 4.45 0.36
C VAL A 65 13.64 3.50 0.99
N PRO A 66 14.53 4.00 1.84
CA PRO A 66 15.49 3.17 2.55
C PRO A 66 14.82 2.17 3.50
N GLU A 67 15.57 1.13 3.91
CA GLU A 67 15.13 0.24 4.97
C GLU A 67 14.94 0.98 6.31
N LYS A 68 14.04 0.48 7.13
CA LYS A 68 13.80 0.94 8.51
C LYS A 68 13.46 2.42 8.63
N CYS A 69 12.92 3.04 7.59
CA CYS A 69 12.48 4.42 7.63
C CYS A 69 10.95 4.55 7.43
N ILE A 70 10.41 5.67 7.90
CA ILE A 70 9.05 6.09 7.60
C ILE A 70 9.13 7.16 6.51
N ARG A 71 8.52 6.89 5.35
CA ARG A 71 8.40 7.88 4.28
C ARG A 71 6.97 8.41 4.22
N VAL A 72 6.82 9.72 4.34
CA VAL A 72 5.52 10.39 4.29
C VAL A 72 5.28 10.98 2.90
N ILE A 73 4.11 10.69 2.31
CA ILE A 73 3.67 11.25 1.03
C ILE A 73 2.53 12.21 1.31
N MET A 74 2.74 13.50 1.07
CA MET A 74 1.77 14.56 1.29
C MET A 74 1.34 15.21 -0.03
N GLY A 75 0.18 15.84 -0.04
CA GLY A 75 -0.37 16.56 -1.19
C GLY A 75 -1.89 16.74 -1.08
N LEU A 76 -2.46 17.55 -1.95
CA LEU A 76 -3.89 17.85 -1.99
C LEU A 76 -4.74 16.61 -2.30
N SER A 77 -6.05 16.67 -2.05
CA SER A 77 -6.99 15.65 -2.51
C SER A 77 -6.90 15.49 -4.03
N GLY A 78 -6.96 14.26 -4.53
CA GLY A 78 -6.83 13.99 -5.97
C GLY A 78 -5.42 14.05 -6.56
N SER A 79 -4.37 14.33 -5.75
CA SER A 79 -2.98 14.40 -6.27
C SER A 79 -2.33 13.05 -6.61
N GLY A 80 -3.03 11.93 -6.44
CA GLY A 80 -2.52 10.61 -6.80
C GLY A 80 -1.87 9.81 -5.66
N LYS A 81 -1.84 10.31 -4.41
CA LYS A 81 -1.20 9.63 -3.25
C LYS A 81 -1.66 8.18 -3.06
N SER A 82 -2.97 7.97 -3.00
CA SER A 82 -3.55 6.63 -2.84
C SER A 82 -3.30 5.74 -4.06
N THR A 83 -3.24 6.33 -5.25
CA THR A 83 -2.89 5.65 -6.49
C THR A 83 -1.44 5.15 -6.40
N LEU A 84 -0.51 6.02 -6.00
CA LEU A 84 0.90 5.67 -5.86
C LEU A 84 1.12 4.49 -4.89
N ILE A 85 0.55 4.56 -3.69
CA ILE A 85 0.68 3.48 -2.69
C ILE A 85 0.15 2.15 -3.23
N ARG A 86 -0.93 2.16 -4.03
CA ARG A 86 -1.50 0.94 -4.60
C ARG A 86 -0.66 0.30 -5.70
N HIS A 87 0.32 1.00 -6.26
CA HIS A 87 1.29 0.41 -7.19
C HIS A 87 2.34 -0.43 -6.45
N ILE A 88 2.71 -0.07 -5.22
CA ILE A 88 3.75 -0.78 -4.45
C ILE A 88 3.37 -2.25 -4.21
N ASN A 89 2.08 -2.53 -3.96
CA ASN A 89 1.57 -3.89 -3.81
C ASN A 89 0.81 -4.39 -5.05
N ARG A 90 0.98 -3.69 -6.20
CA ARG A 90 0.39 -4.01 -7.50
C ARG A 90 -1.13 -4.24 -7.43
N LEU A 91 -1.85 -3.46 -6.59
CA LEU A 91 -3.32 -3.38 -6.64
C LEU A 91 -3.80 -2.56 -7.84
N ILE A 92 -2.93 -1.73 -8.40
CA ILE A 92 -3.12 -0.99 -9.64
C ILE A 92 -1.87 -1.23 -10.50
N GLU A 93 -2.07 -1.64 -11.74
CA GLU A 93 -1.00 -1.74 -12.73
C GLU A 93 -0.61 -0.35 -13.23
N PRO A 94 0.67 0.01 -13.29
CA PRO A 94 1.09 1.26 -13.90
C PRO A 94 0.90 1.21 -15.43
N THR A 95 0.92 2.37 -16.06
CA THR A 95 0.99 2.46 -17.52
C THR A 95 2.43 2.23 -17.99
N SER A 96 3.42 2.75 -17.27
CA SER A 96 4.84 2.46 -17.50
C SER A 96 5.65 2.72 -16.22
N GLY A 97 6.91 2.32 -16.22
CA GLY A 97 7.85 2.45 -15.11
C GLY A 97 8.10 1.15 -14.37
N GLN A 98 8.82 1.23 -13.24
CA GLN A 98 9.19 0.07 -12.42
C GLN A 98 8.86 0.31 -10.95
N VAL A 99 8.55 -0.78 -10.24
CA VAL A 99 8.39 -0.82 -8.79
C VAL A 99 9.20 -1.98 -8.24
N LEU A 100 10.30 -1.66 -7.60
CA LEU A 100 11.19 -2.64 -6.98
C LEU A 100 10.96 -2.66 -5.47
N VAL A 101 10.84 -3.83 -4.88
CA VAL A 101 10.79 -4.06 -3.44
C VAL A 101 11.83 -5.14 -3.11
N ASP A 102 12.78 -4.84 -2.23
CA ASP A 102 13.94 -5.70 -1.98
C ASP A 102 14.69 -6.08 -3.28
N GLU A 103 14.81 -5.12 -4.21
CA GLU A 103 15.44 -5.30 -5.53
C GLU A 103 14.65 -6.21 -6.50
N GLU A 104 13.52 -6.80 -6.09
CA GLU A 104 12.64 -7.61 -6.94
C GLU A 104 11.59 -6.71 -7.63
N ASP A 105 11.45 -6.82 -8.94
CA ASP A 105 10.43 -6.06 -9.68
C ASP A 105 9.04 -6.66 -9.46
N VAL A 106 8.21 -5.95 -8.69
CA VAL A 106 6.85 -6.38 -8.38
C VAL A 106 5.97 -6.50 -9.64
N LEU A 107 6.30 -5.73 -10.68
CA LEU A 107 5.53 -5.75 -11.94
C LEU A 107 5.84 -6.97 -12.80
N ALA A 108 7.03 -7.55 -12.64
CA ALA A 108 7.46 -8.76 -13.35
C ALA A 108 7.01 -10.07 -12.65
N MET A 109 6.50 -9.99 -11.41
CA MET A 109 6.06 -11.16 -10.66
C MET A 109 4.88 -11.87 -11.34
N SER A 110 4.94 -13.19 -11.39
CA SER A 110 3.80 -14.05 -11.71
C SER A 110 2.70 -13.93 -10.63
N ASP A 111 1.49 -14.42 -10.93
CA ASP A 111 0.38 -14.39 -9.96
C ASP A 111 0.70 -15.13 -8.66
N VAL A 112 1.47 -16.22 -8.72
CA VAL A 112 1.89 -16.99 -7.54
C VAL A 112 2.89 -16.20 -6.70
N GLU A 113 3.89 -15.59 -7.32
CA GLU A 113 4.90 -14.76 -6.65
C GLU A 113 4.25 -13.52 -6.04
N LEU A 114 3.38 -12.82 -6.78
CA LEU A 114 2.64 -11.66 -6.30
C LEU A 114 1.74 -12.00 -5.10
N LYS A 115 1.10 -13.17 -5.11
CA LYS A 115 0.30 -13.65 -3.99
C LYS A 115 1.16 -13.89 -2.75
N ASN A 116 2.35 -14.48 -2.92
CA ASN A 116 3.29 -14.71 -1.83
C ASN A 116 3.88 -13.39 -1.31
N PHE A 117 4.24 -12.47 -2.20
CA PHE A 117 4.67 -11.12 -1.85
C PHE A 117 3.64 -10.39 -0.97
N ARG A 118 2.36 -10.37 -1.38
CA ARG A 118 1.28 -9.76 -0.59
C ARG A 118 1.00 -10.47 0.74
N ARG A 119 1.34 -11.76 0.87
CA ARG A 119 1.16 -12.51 2.10
C ARG A 119 2.24 -12.25 3.15
N SER A 120 3.46 -11.97 2.70
CA SER A 120 4.63 -11.98 3.58
C SER A 120 5.43 -10.70 3.60
N LYS A 121 5.46 -9.93 2.50
CA LYS A 121 6.32 -8.74 2.37
C LYS A 121 5.58 -7.41 2.39
N ALA A 122 4.30 -7.36 2.00
CA ALA A 122 3.54 -6.12 1.91
C ALA A 122 2.20 -6.22 2.61
N SER A 123 1.85 -5.21 3.41
CA SER A 123 0.52 -5.04 3.97
C SER A 123 0.01 -3.63 3.70
N MET A 124 -1.30 -3.46 3.73
CA MET A 124 -1.92 -2.16 3.48
C MET A 124 -3.02 -1.88 4.49
N VAL A 125 -2.96 -0.71 5.11
CA VAL A 125 -4.05 -0.19 5.93
C VAL A 125 -4.93 0.68 5.03
N PHE A 126 -6.21 0.35 4.95
CA PHE A 126 -7.17 1.04 4.10
C PHE A 126 -7.88 2.18 4.84
N GLN A 127 -8.24 3.24 4.11
CA GLN A 127 -9.00 4.37 4.67
C GLN A 127 -10.39 3.98 5.18
N LYS A 128 -11.03 3.00 4.54
CA LYS A 128 -12.26 2.36 4.99
C LYS A 128 -11.88 1.02 5.58
N PHE A 129 -11.80 0.90 6.82
CA PHE A 129 -11.36 -0.18 7.71
C PHE A 129 -11.06 -1.56 7.08
N ALA A 130 -11.66 -1.88 5.92
CA ALA A 130 -11.52 -3.14 5.18
C ALA A 130 -11.84 -4.40 6.04
N LEU A 131 -12.71 -4.22 7.03
CA LEU A 131 -13.19 -5.32 7.86
C LEU A 131 -14.13 -6.21 7.06
N LEU A 132 -14.04 -7.51 7.29
CA LEU A 132 -14.93 -8.51 6.74
C LEU A 132 -16.21 -8.54 7.60
N PRO A 133 -17.36 -8.06 7.09
CA PRO A 133 -18.55 -7.82 7.91
C PRO A 133 -19.19 -9.10 8.45
N HIS A 134 -18.92 -10.22 7.80
CA HIS A 134 -19.42 -11.55 8.16
C HIS A 134 -18.46 -12.33 9.07
N ARG A 135 -17.41 -11.71 9.55
CA ARG A 135 -16.42 -12.28 10.48
C ARG A 135 -16.40 -11.50 11.79
N THR A 136 -16.13 -12.20 12.88
CA THR A 136 -15.94 -11.61 14.20
C THR A 136 -14.65 -10.80 14.29
N VAL A 137 -14.43 -10.07 15.38
CA VAL A 137 -13.16 -9.37 15.67
C VAL A 137 -11.99 -10.35 15.65
N MET A 138 -12.09 -11.46 16.36
CA MET A 138 -11.06 -12.50 16.40
C MET A 138 -10.72 -13.02 15.00
N GLU A 139 -11.72 -13.30 14.19
CA GLU A 139 -11.56 -13.79 12.82
C GLU A 139 -10.98 -12.72 11.87
N ASN A 140 -11.34 -11.45 12.04
CA ASN A 140 -10.78 -10.34 11.27
C ASN A 140 -9.30 -10.13 11.59
N VAL A 141 -8.94 -10.09 12.87
CA VAL A 141 -7.55 -9.95 13.33
C VAL A 141 -6.70 -11.16 12.91
N GLY A 142 -7.25 -12.35 12.99
CA GLY A 142 -6.59 -13.60 12.60
C GLY A 142 -6.54 -13.85 11.09
N TYR A 143 -7.24 -13.07 10.27
CA TYR A 143 -7.40 -13.35 8.84
C TYR A 143 -6.07 -13.44 8.08
N GLY A 144 -5.14 -12.52 8.34
CA GLY A 144 -3.81 -12.54 7.75
C GLY A 144 -3.01 -13.79 8.10
N LEU A 145 -3.11 -14.24 9.35
CA LEU A 145 -2.45 -15.45 9.84
C LEU A 145 -3.05 -16.72 9.20
N GLN A 146 -4.37 -16.74 9.03
CA GLN A 146 -5.07 -17.81 8.32
C GLN A 146 -4.60 -17.94 6.86
N ILE A 147 -4.47 -16.80 6.14
CA ILE A 147 -3.95 -16.77 4.76
C ILE A 147 -2.50 -17.27 4.71
N GLN A 148 -1.69 -16.95 5.72
CA GLN A 148 -0.32 -17.43 5.87
C GLN A 148 -0.23 -18.90 6.28
N LYS A 149 -1.36 -19.56 6.55
CA LYS A 149 -1.46 -20.95 7.01
C LYS A 149 -0.75 -21.20 8.36
N ILE A 150 -0.75 -20.20 9.23
CA ILE A 150 -0.28 -20.35 10.61
C ILE A 150 -1.23 -21.31 11.35
N PRO A 151 -0.71 -22.24 12.18
CA PRO A 151 -1.53 -23.14 12.96
C PRO A 151 -2.56 -22.40 13.81
N GLU A 152 -3.80 -22.92 13.90
CA GLU A 152 -4.94 -22.23 14.51
C GLU A 152 -4.67 -21.79 15.95
N ALA A 153 -4.08 -22.66 16.75
CA ALA A 153 -3.74 -22.34 18.14
C ALA A 153 -2.77 -21.14 18.27
N GLU A 154 -1.76 -21.09 17.41
CA GLU A 154 -0.81 -19.98 17.36
C GLU A 154 -1.50 -18.73 16.83
N ALA A 155 -2.29 -18.84 15.76
CA ALA A 155 -3.03 -17.71 15.18
C ALA A 155 -3.98 -17.10 16.22
N LYS A 156 -4.70 -17.90 16.99
CA LYS A 156 -5.59 -17.45 18.06
C LYS A 156 -4.81 -16.69 19.15
N THR A 157 -3.71 -17.25 19.62
CA THR A 157 -2.87 -16.61 20.66
C THR A 157 -2.33 -15.25 20.17
N ARG A 158 -1.82 -15.19 18.94
CA ARG A 158 -1.31 -13.94 18.35
C ARG A 158 -2.42 -12.93 18.13
N SER A 159 -3.59 -13.35 17.68
CA SER A 159 -4.75 -12.47 17.50
C SER A 159 -5.23 -11.89 18.82
N GLN A 160 -5.34 -12.73 19.87
CA GLN A 160 -5.73 -12.25 21.19
C GLN A 160 -4.76 -11.21 21.72
N HIS A 161 -3.45 -11.43 21.58
CA HIS A 161 -2.45 -10.45 21.99
C HIS A 161 -2.69 -9.06 21.35
N TRP A 162 -3.02 -8.99 20.05
CA TRP A 162 -3.29 -7.73 19.39
C TRP A 162 -4.64 -7.13 19.80
N ILE A 163 -5.68 -7.94 20.00
CA ILE A 163 -6.98 -7.50 20.52
C ILE A 163 -6.81 -6.80 21.87
N ASP A 164 -6.04 -7.42 22.77
CA ASP A 164 -5.75 -6.86 24.09
C ASP A 164 -4.95 -5.54 23.98
N ARG A 165 -3.95 -5.50 23.10
CA ARG A 165 -3.11 -4.31 22.87
C ARG A 165 -3.88 -3.10 22.38
N VAL A 166 -4.93 -3.30 21.60
CA VAL A 166 -5.78 -2.20 21.08
C VAL A 166 -7.01 -1.94 21.95
N GLY A 167 -7.16 -2.62 23.09
CA GLY A 167 -8.25 -2.42 24.05
C GLY A 167 -9.61 -2.90 23.52
N LEU A 168 -9.62 -4.04 22.84
CA LEU A 168 -10.83 -4.70 22.35
C LEU A 168 -11.11 -6.02 23.08
N THR A 169 -10.46 -6.27 24.23
CA THR A 169 -10.75 -7.41 25.10
C THR A 169 -12.22 -7.44 25.49
N GLY A 170 -12.87 -8.59 25.33
CA GLY A 170 -14.31 -8.80 25.55
C GLY A 170 -15.17 -8.56 24.29
N PHE A 171 -14.57 -8.17 23.16
CA PHE A 171 -15.27 -7.99 21.88
C PHE A 171 -14.86 -9.02 20.82
N GLU A 172 -14.15 -10.08 21.21
CA GLU A 172 -13.58 -11.10 20.32
C GLU A 172 -14.61 -11.71 19.39
N ASP A 173 -15.81 -12.00 19.92
CA ASP A 173 -16.91 -12.65 19.21
C ASP A 173 -17.90 -11.66 18.58
N HIS A 174 -17.66 -10.35 18.70
CA HIS A 174 -18.52 -9.34 18.11
C HIS A 174 -18.21 -9.16 16.60
N TYR A 175 -19.24 -8.86 15.83
CA TYR A 175 -19.12 -8.49 14.41
C TYR A 175 -18.85 -7.00 14.26
N PRO A 176 -18.24 -6.56 13.13
CA PRO A 176 -17.96 -5.15 12.88
C PRO A 176 -19.18 -4.22 13.08
N ALA A 177 -20.38 -4.64 12.68
CA ALA A 177 -21.61 -3.85 12.86
C ALA A 177 -21.98 -3.59 14.33
N GLN A 178 -21.44 -4.35 15.26
CA GLN A 178 -21.69 -4.23 16.70
C GLN A 178 -20.65 -3.33 17.39
N LEU A 179 -19.67 -2.82 16.66
CA LEU A 179 -18.60 -1.98 17.15
C LEU A 179 -18.85 -0.51 16.81
N SER A 180 -18.43 0.40 17.69
CA SER A 180 -18.40 1.83 17.37
C SER A 180 -17.36 2.12 16.27
N GLY A 181 -17.52 3.23 15.55
CA GLY A 181 -16.54 3.64 14.52
C GLY A 181 -15.09 3.73 15.03
N GLY A 182 -14.90 4.22 16.25
CA GLY A 182 -13.57 4.26 16.88
C GLY A 182 -13.02 2.87 17.23
N MET A 183 -13.87 1.89 17.54
CA MET A 183 -13.45 0.50 17.76
C MET A 183 -13.10 -0.18 16.43
N GLN A 184 -13.82 0.13 15.34
CA GLN A 184 -13.53 -0.40 14.02
C GLN A 184 -12.20 0.11 13.45
N GLN A 185 -11.71 1.26 13.92
CA GLN A 185 -10.42 1.84 13.51
C GLN A 185 -9.21 1.19 14.18
N ARG A 186 -9.40 0.56 15.31
CA ARG A 186 -8.35 -0.12 16.09
C ARG A 186 -8.05 -1.50 15.51
#